data_d303354680352f0ab76389de641bdd0a
#
_entry.id   d303354680352f0ab76389de641bdd0a
#
_cell.length_a   1.000
_cell.length_b   1.000
_cell.length_c   1.000
_cell.angle_alpha   90.00
_cell.angle_beta   90.00
_cell.angle_gamma   90.00
#
_symmetry.space_group_name_H-M   'P 1'
#
loop_
_entity.id
_entity.type
_entity.pdbx_description
1 polymer ?
#
loop_
_entity_poly.entity_id
_entity_poly.type
_entity_poly.pdbx_seq_one_letter_code
_entity_poly.pdbx_strand_id
1 'polypeptide(L)'
;LSKEELDYTKMVVTAVSLAFGVSDKDVLGLCRAERIACARHAAYWLLRNTGMSFPRVAKALKRNCHGSSMNGYKAVEDMLSLNAKDGYAPLVREASNHYTGFLEKFNKARTERKIKELENALR
;
A
#
# COMPACT_ATOMS: atom_id res chain seq x y z
N LEU A 1 3.98 12.08 -9.06
CA LEU A 1 3.41 10.74 -9.10
C LEU A 1 2.47 10.60 -10.30
N SER A 2 2.49 9.45 -10.96
CA SER A 2 1.55 9.16 -12.03
C SER A 2 0.14 8.90 -11.46
N LYS A 3 -0.87 8.94 -12.34
CA LYS A 3 -2.24 8.61 -11.94
C LYS A 3 -2.33 7.18 -11.40
N GLU A 4 -1.62 6.24 -12.03
CA GLU A 4 -1.58 4.84 -11.61
C GLU A 4 -0.97 4.69 -10.22
N GLU A 5 0.13 5.39 -9.96
CA GLU A 5 0.77 5.39 -8.64
C GLU A 5 -0.13 5.98 -7.56
N LEU A 6 -0.90 7.03 -7.89
CA LEU A 6 -1.89 7.59 -6.97
C LEU A 6 -3.02 6.59 -6.69
N ASP A 7 -3.48 5.85 -7.69
CA ASP A 7 -4.51 4.83 -7.53
C ASP A 7 -4.00 3.70 -6.61
N TYR A 8 -2.77 3.22 -6.83
CA TYR A 8 -2.15 2.23 -5.95
C TYR A 8 -2.02 2.75 -4.52
N THR A 9 -1.63 4.01 -4.36
CA THR A 9 -1.50 4.63 -3.03
C THR A 9 -2.84 4.65 -2.30
N LYS A 10 -3.92 5.02 -2.97
CA LYS A 10 -5.27 5.02 -2.37
C LYS A 10 -5.68 3.62 -1.92
N MET A 11 -5.45 2.62 -2.75
CA MET A 11 -5.78 1.23 -2.42
C MET A 11 -4.95 0.73 -1.24
N VAL A 12 -3.67 1.03 -1.21
CA VAL A 12 -2.77 0.62 -0.13
C VAL A 12 -3.17 1.28 1.20
N VAL A 13 -3.38 2.59 1.19
CA VAL A 13 -3.75 3.32 2.42
C VAL A 13 -5.09 2.80 2.95
N THR A 14 -6.06 2.55 2.08
CA THR A 14 -7.35 1.98 2.46
C THR A 14 -7.18 0.58 3.06
N ALA A 15 -6.41 -0.28 2.43
CA ALA A 15 -6.16 -1.65 2.90
C ALA A 15 -5.52 -1.66 4.28
N VAL A 16 -4.52 -0.81 4.48
CA VAL A 16 -3.79 -0.71 5.75
C VAL A 16 -4.69 -0.13 6.84
N SER A 17 -5.46 0.91 6.51
CA SER A 17 -6.39 1.53 7.46
C SER A 17 -7.43 0.54 7.95
N LEU A 18 -7.99 -0.26 7.05
CA LEU A 18 -8.96 -1.30 7.40
C LEU A 18 -8.35 -2.39 8.29
N ALA A 19 -7.18 -2.89 7.90
CA ALA A 19 -6.54 -3.99 8.64
C ALA A 19 -6.10 -3.57 10.04
N PHE A 20 -5.53 -2.39 10.18
CA PHE A 20 -5.00 -1.91 11.46
C PHE A 20 -6.04 -1.16 12.31
N GLY A 21 -7.19 -0.84 11.75
CA GLY A 21 -8.22 -0.08 12.46
C GLY A 21 -7.78 1.34 12.77
N VAL A 22 -7.05 1.98 11.87
CA VAL A 22 -6.56 3.36 12.01
C VAL A 22 -7.11 4.21 10.86
N SER A 23 -7.09 5.54 11.02
CA SER A 23 -7.58 6.43 9.98
C SER A 23 -6.52 6.67 8.89
N ASP A 24 -6.97 7.05 7.71
CA ASP A 24 -6.08 7.47 6.62
C ASP A 24 -5.20 8.64 7.05
N LYS A 25 -5.76 9.58 7.81
CA LYS A 25 -5.03 10.71 8.37
C LYS A 25 -3.87 10.26 9.24
N ASP A 26 -4.08 9.23 10.07
CA ASP A 26 -3.03 8.71 10.94
C ASP A 26 -1.90 8.07 10.14
N VAL A 27 -2.24 7.31 9.11
CA VAL A 27 -1.23 6.68 8.23
C VAL A 27 -0.39 7.76 7.52
N LEU A 28 -1.04 8.81 7.03
CA LEU A 28 -0.37 9.89 6.30
C LEU A 28 0.23 10.96 7.20
N GLY A 29 -0.07 10.94 8.48
CA GLY A 29 0.36 11.94 9.46
C GLY A 29 1.69 11.61 10.11
N LEU A 30 1.96 12.28 11.22
CA LEU A 30 3.23 12.21 11.95
C LEU A 30 3.13 11.43 13.27
N CYS A 31 1.99 10.84 13.56
CA CYS A 31 1.78 10.09 14.79
C CYS A 31 2.76 8.91 14.88
N ARG A 32 3.40 8.77 16.05
CA ARG A 32 4.40 7.73 16.31
C ARG A 32 3.89 6.59 17.19
N ALA A 33 2.59 6.56 17.49
CA ALA A 33 2.01 5.43 18.20
C ALA A 33 2.37 4.14 17.47
N GLU A 34 2.73 3.10 18.22
CA GLU A 34 3.26 1.85 17.65
C GLU A 34 2.37 1.25 16.56
N ARG A 35 1.07 1.16 16.82
CA ARG A 35 0.12 0.62 15.86
C ARG A 35 0.08 1.43 14.56
N ILE A 36 0.07 2.74 14.68
CA ILE A 36 0.03 3.66 13.52
C ILE A 36 1.34 3.62 12.76
N ALA A 37 2.47 3.61 13.48
CA ALA A 37 3.79 3.49 12.84
C ALA A 37 3.91 2.17 12.07
N CYS A 38 3.43 1.08 12.64
CA CYS A 38 3.46 -0.22 11.97
C CYS A 38 2.53 -0.25 10.75
N ALA A 39 1.35 0.38 10.85
CA ALA A 39 0.45 0.54 9.70
C ALA A 39 1.14 1.29 8.57
N ARG A 40 1.87 2.35 8.88
CA ARG A 40 2.64 3.14 7.90
C ARG A 40 3.75 2.29 7.28
N HIS A 41 4.46 1.49 8.07
CA HIS A 41 5.47 0.57 7.55
C HIS A 41 4.86 -0.45 6.59
N ALA A 42 3.69 -0.99 6.90
CA ALA A 42 2.97 -1.89 6.00
C ALA A 42 2.62 -1.19 4.68
N ALA A 43 2.23 0.08 4.73
CA ALA A 43 1.97 0.87 3.52
C ALA A 43 3.24 1.05 2.67
N TYR A 44 4.38 1.33 3.27
CA TYR A 44 5.66 1.39 2.55
C TYR A 44 5.96 0.08 1.85
N TRP A 45 5.78 -1.02 2.56
CA TRP A 45 6.07 -2.36 2.06
C TRP A 45 5.18 -2.70 0.86
N LEU A 46 3.88 -2.47 0.97
CA LEU A 46 2.93 -2.74 -0.11
C LEU A 46 3.23 -1.88 -1.35
N LEU A 47 3.47 -0.58 -1.17
CA LEU A 47 3.79 0.32 -2.29
C LEU A 47 5.11 -0.06 -2.97
N ARG A 48 6.13 -0.40 -2.19
CA ARG A 48 7.40 -0.84 -2.77
C ARG A 48 7.22 -2.10 -3.61
N ASN A 49 6.37 -3.02 -3.14
CA ASN A 49 6.09 -4.25 -3.87
C ASN A 49 5.27 -4.06 -5.14
N THR A 50 4.66 -2.89 -5.34
CA THR A 50 4.03 -2.54 -6.64
C THR A 50 5.07 -2.16 -7.69
N GLY A 51 6.33 -1.99 -7.31
CA GLY A 51 7.42 -1.58 -8.19
C GLY A 51 7.85 -0.13 -8.03
N MET A 52 7.27 0.62 -7.09
CA MET A 52 7.66 2.01 -6.85
C MET A 52 9.01 2.08 -6.16
N SER A 53 9.84 3.05 -6.54
CA SER A 53 11.12 3.32 -5.87
C SER A 53 10.88 3.88 -4.46
N PHE A 54 11.85 3.73 -3.56
CA PHE A 54 11.72 4.26 -2.21
C PHE A 54 11.45 5.77 -2.17
N PRO A 55 12.12 6.61 -2.98
CA PRO A 55 11.76 8.03 -3.01
C PRO A 55 10.31 8.29 -3.42
N ARG A 56 9.78 7.53 -4.36
CA ARG A 56 8.39 7.67 -4.80
C ARG A 56 7.41 7.17 -3.74
N VAL A 57 7.74 6.09 -3.05
CA VAL A 57 6.94 5.60 -1.91
C VAL A 57 6.87 6.66 -0.81
N ALA A 58 8.00 7.25 -0.46
CA ALA A 58 8.04 8.32 0.54
C ALA A 58 7.17 9.51 0.12
N LYS A 59 7.27 9.92 -1.13
CA LYS A 59 6.46 11.02 -1.67
C LYS A 59 4.97 10.69 -1.64
N ALA A 60 4.60 9.47 -2.00
CA ALA A 60 3.20 9.02 -1.99
C ALA A 60 2.58 9.14 -0.59
N LEU A 61 3.35 8.83 0.45
CA LEU A 61 2.91 8.90 1.84
C LEU A 61 3.29 10.21 2.53
N LYS A 62 3.61 11.24 1.75
CA LYS A 62 3.90 12.60 2.22
C LYS A 62 5.07 12.68 3.20
N ARG A 63 6.14 11.95 2.91
CA ARG A 63 7.37 11.96 3.70
C ARG A 63 8.42 12.85 3.04
N ASN A 64 9.25 13.49 3.86
CA ASN A 64 10.30 14.41 3.38
C ASN A 64 11.52 13.68 2.84
N CYS A 65 11.80 12.48 3.31
CA CYS A 65 12.94 11.70 2.84
C CYS A 65 12.57 10.22 2.71
N HIS A 66 13.34 9.50 1.90
CA HIS A 66 13.08 8.10 1.63
C HIS A 66 13.68 7.14 2.67
N GLY A 67 14.49 7.64 3.60
CA GLY A 67 15.04 6.80 4.68
C GLY A 67 13.97 6.11 5.50
N SER A 68 12.87 6.81 5.80
CA SER A 68 11.75 6.25 6.55
C SER A 68 11.09 5.10 5.80
N SER A 69 10.92 5.23 4.47
CA SER A 69 10.30 4.18 3.66
C SER A 69 11.19 2.94 3.55
N MET A 70 12.52 3.14 3.45
CA MET A 70 13.48 2.04 3.45
C MET A 70 13.48 1.29 4.78
N ASN A 71 13.53 2.03 5.89
CA ASN A 71 13.52 1.44 7.23
C ASN A 71 12.22 0.70 7.51
N GLY A 72 11.08 1.28 7.16
CA GLY A 72 9.78 0.66 7.34
C GLY A 72 9.62 -0.61 6.48
N TYR A 73 10.06 -0.57 5.24
CA TYR A 73 10.08 -1.74 4.37
C TYR A 73 10.86 -2.89 4.99
N LYS A 74 12.08 -2.59 5.45
CA LYS A 74 12.94 -3.59 6.09
C LYS A 74 12.31 -4.17 7.36
N ALA A 75 11.69 -3.32 8.17
CA ALA A 75 11.01 -3.77 9.39
C ALA A 75 9.92 -4.79 9.09
N VAL A 76 9.13 -4.57 8.03
CA VAL A 76 8.08 -5.52 7.62
C VAL A 76 8.69 -6.80 7.05
N GLU A 77 9.73 -6.71 6.22
CA GLU A 77 10.42 -7.88 5.69
C GLU A 77 10.96 -8.75 6.82
N ASP A 78 11.61 -8.16 7.81
CA ASP A 78 12.13 -8.87 8.98
C ASP A 78 11.00 -9.53 9.77
N MET A 79 9.91 -8.82 9.99
CA MET A 79 8.74 -9.32 10.70
C MET A 79 8.14 -10.55 10.01
N LEU A 80 8.00 -10.50 8.68
CA LEU A 80 7.40 -11.57 7.90
C LEU A 80 8.36 -12.77 7.75
N SER A 81 9.67 -12.51 7.64
CA SER A 81 10.68 -13.58 7.49
C SER A 81 10.80 -14.43 8.76
N LEU A 82 10.56 -13.84 9.92
CA LEU A 82 10.55 -14.57 11.20
C LEU A 82 9.27 -15.39 11.38
N ASN A 83 8.34 -15.31 10.44
CA ASN A 83 7.04 -15.97 10.50
C ASN A 83 6.33 -15.73 11.83
N ALA A 84 6.43 -14.50 12.33
CA ALA A 84 5.85 -14.12 13.60
C ALA A 84 4.33 -14.25 13.56
N LYS A 85 3.76 -14.92 14.57
CA LYS A 85 2.31 -15.03 14.74
C LYS A 85 1.79 -13.93 15.68
N ASP A 86 2.69 -13.33 16.44
CA ASP A 86 2.38 -12.30 17.42
C ASP A 86 2.64 -10.91 16.84
N GLY A 87 2.23 -9.89 17.58
CA GLY A 87 2.43 -8.50 17.21
C GLY A 87 1.57 -8.09 16.03
N TYR A 88 2.16 -7.33 15.11
CA TYR A 88 1.43 -6.74 13.98
C TYR A 88 1.54 -7.55 12.69
N ALA A 89 2.28 -8.65 12.67
CA ALA A 89 2.42 -9.48 11.47
C ALA A 89 1.08 -9.96 10.90
N PRO A 90 0.13 -10.44 11.73
CA PRO A 90 -1.19 -10.82 11.20
C PRO A 90 -1.93 -9.65 10.53
N LEU A 91 -1.79 -8.43 11.07
CA LEU A 91 -2.42 -7.25 10.48
C LEU A 91 -1.78 -6.86 9.15
N VAL A 92 -0.46 -7.03 9.02
CA VAL A 92 0.24 -6.81 7.75
C VAL A 92 -0.28 -7.79 6.68
N ARG A 93 -0.46 -9.05 7.04
CA ARG A 93 -1.00 -10.06 6.12
C ARG A 93 -2.44 -9.75 5.73
N GLU A 94 -3.26 -9.29 6.68
CA GLU A 94 -4.63 -8.85 6.41
C GLU A 94 -4.64 -7.66 5.45
N ALA A 95 -3.78 -6.68 5.67
CA ALA A 95 -3.64 -5.53 4.78
C ALA A 95 -3.26 -5.97 3.37
N SER A 96 -2.33 -6.91 3.24
CA SER A 96 -1.93 -7.48 1.95
C SER A 96 -3.10 -8.17 1.25
N ASN A 97 -3.92 -8.91 1.99
CA ASN A 97 -5.11 -9.57 1.44
C ASN A 97 -6.15 -8.55 0.95
N HIS A 98 -6.41 -7.51 1.72
CA HIS A 98 -7.31 -6.43 1.30
C HIS A 98 -6.79 -5.75 0.02
N TYR A 99 -5.51 -5.43 0.00
CA TYR A 99 -4.90 -4.79 -1.16
C TYR A 99 -5.01 -5.66 -2.41
N THR A 100 -4.72 -6.96 -2.29
CA THR A 100 -4.86 -7.91 -3.40
C THR A 100 -6.28 -7.92 -3.95
N GLY A 101 -7.28 -7.94 -3.08
CA GLY A 101 -8.68 -7.88 -3.48
C GLY A 101 -9.04 -6.59 -4.21
N PHE A 102 -8.59 -5.45 -3.70
CA PHE A 102 -8.81 -4.16 -4.35
C PHE A 102 -8.12 -4.09 -5.71
N LEU A 103 -6.89 -4.60 -5.78
CA LEU A 103 -6.10 -4.60 -7.02
C LEU A 103 -6.76 -5.46 -8.11
N GLU A 104 -7.29 -6.61 -7.75
CA GLU A 104 -8.01 -7.48 -8.68
C GLU A 104 -9.22 -6.78 -9.28
N LYS A 105 -10.04 -6.13 -8.44
CA LYS A 105 -11.20 -5.37 -8.90
C LYS A 105 -10.79 -4.20 -9.80
N PHE A 106 -9.75 -3.48 -9.41
CA PHE A 106 -9.22 -2.35 -10.17
C PHE A 106 -8.75 -2.81 -11.56
N ASN A 107 -7.97 -3.88 -11.62
CA ASN A 107 -7.45 -4.43 -12.86
C ASN A 107 -8.57 -4.95 -13.76
N LYS A 108 -9.57 -5.62 -13.18
CA LYS A 108 -10.74 -6.09 -13.92
C LYS A 108 -11.50 -4.94 -14.58
N ALA A 109 -11.80 -3.89 -13.81
CA ALA A 109 -12.50 -2.71 -14.32
C ALA A 109 -11.70 -2.01 -15.41
N ARG A 110 -10.38 -1.91 -15.23
CA ARG A 110 -9.49 -1.29 -16.21
C ARG A 110 -9.44 -2.10 -17.51
N THR A 111 -9.38 -3.42 -17.40
CA THR A 111 -9.36 -4.33 -18.55
C THR A 111 -10.68 -4.26 -19.32
N GLU A 112 -11.81 -4.28 -18.64
CA GLU A 112 -13.13 -4.17 -19.26
C GLU A 112 -13.30 -2.85 -20.01
N ARG A 113 -12.80 -1.75 -19.41
CA ARG A 113 -12.82 -0.43 -20.05
C ARG A 113 -11.99 -0.43 -21.33
N LYS A 114 -10.81 -1.03 -21.29
CA LYS A 114 -9.92 -1.11 -22.45
C LYS A 114 -10.54 -1.93 -23.58
N ILE A 115 -11.17 -3.04 -23.24
CA ILE A 115 -11.88 -3.88 -24.23
C ILE A 115 -12.98 -3.08 -24.89
N LYS A 116 -13.77 -2.34 -24.12
CA LYS A 116 -14.87 -1.51 -24.63
C LYS A 116 -14.37 -0.42 -25.56
N GLU A 117 -13.27 0.26 -25.19
CA GLU A 117 -12.63 1.27 -26.05
C GLU A 117 -12.19 0.67 -27.36
N LEU A 118 -11.58 -0.51 -27.34
CA LEU A 118 -11.14 -1.20 -28.57
C LEU A 118 -12.31 -1.64 -29.44
N GLU A 119 -13.39 -2.13 -28.83
CA GLU A 119 -14.61 -2.48 -29.56
C GLU A 119 -15.17 -1.27 -30.31
N ASN A 120 -15.21 -0.10 -29.65
CA ASN A 120 -15.68 1.15 -30.26
C ASN A 120 -14.75 1.61 -31.38
N ALA A 121 -13.44 1.46 -31.20
CA ALA A 121 -12.44 1.85 -32.20
C ALA A 121 -12.48 0.94 -33.46
N LEU A 122 -12.90 -0.30 -33.30
CA LEU A 122 -12.94 -1.29 -34.38
C LEU A 122 -14.26 -1.32 -35.16
N ARG A 123 -15.23 -0.50 -34.78
CA ARG A 123 -16.54 -0.41 -35.47
C ARG A 123 -16.50 0.46 -36.72
#